data_126f055558ec62314d352eaaa588b2ef
#
_entry.id   126f055558ec62314d352eaaa588b2ef
#
_cell.length_a   1.000
_cell.length_b   1.000
_cell.length_c   1.000
_cell.angle_alpha   90.00
_cell.angle_beta   90.00
_cell.angle_gamma   90.00
#
_symmetry.space_group_name_H-M   'P 1'
#
loop_
_entity.id
_entity.type
_entity.pdbx_description
1 polymer ?
#
loop_
_entity_poly.entity_id
_entity_poly.type
_entity_poly.pdbx_seq_one_letter_code
_entity_poly.pdbx_strand_id
1 'polypeptide(L)'
;MKNNGGFFIAMQIKLLFFVVCFFAITPSLAHQPVLNTTEEMSASNPYVIKEPEISKAIYSTLNGADHFYKISSDIPFNFYAGLTVPKIDDCADFPRFSFAVLDQDFHSIQELDGQNFQWWEWYEPYGKKWYWVGPEYGEDFKSTKIFDAGTYYIKVFNKDNKGNYVLAVGDIEKFTPLVIAKTLVILPKINNQFWDRSNCN
;
A
#
# COMPACT_ATOMS: atom_id res chain seq x y z
N MET A 1 1.01 46.83 -43.78
CA MET A 1 0.57 46.43 -42.40
C MET A 1 0.64 44.91 -42.34
N LYS A 2 1.63 44.33 -41.67
CA LYS A 2 1.79 42.87 -41.53
C LYS A 2 0.97 42.38 -40.32
N ASN A 3 0.12 41.39 -40.60
CA ASN A 3 -0.75 40.77 -39.62
C ASN A 3 0.00 40.00 -38.56
N ASN A 4 0.16 40.56 -37.36
CA ASN A 4 0.73 39.89 -36.18
C ASN A 4 -0.28 39.03 -35.38
N GLY A 5 -1.51 38.87 -35.88
CA GLY A 5 -2.57 38.12 -35.17
C GLY A 5 -2.41 36.58 -35.18
N GLY A 6 -1.76 36.04 -36.22
CA GLY A 6 -1.61 34.57 -36.32
C GLY A 6 -0.63 33.93 -35.33
N PHE A 7 0.38 34.68 -34.89
CA PHE A 7 1.41 34.15 -33.97
C PHE A 7 0.86 34.01 -32.53
N PHE A 8 0.03 34.95 -32.09
CA PHE A 8 -0.56 34.90 -30.73
C PHE A 8 -1.60 33.79 -30.61
N ILE A 9 -2.41 33.55 -31.62
CA ILE A 9 -3.42 32.48 -31.63
C ILE A 9 -2.76 31.10 -31.62
N ALA A 10 -1.71 30.91 -32.41
CA ALA A 10 -0.95 29.63 -32.42
C ALA A 10 -0.23 29.34 -31.10
N MET A 11 0.24 30.38 -30.38
CA MET A 11 0.87 30.23 -29.08
C MET A 11 -0.14 29.90 -27.98
N GLN A 12 -1.33 30.50 -28.02
CA GLN A 12 -2.43 30.21 -27.08
C GLN A 12 -2.96 28.76 -27.25
N ILE A 13 -3.09 28.27 -28.49
CA ILE A 13 -3.53 26.89 -28.77
C ILE A 13 -2.48 25.89 -28.30
N LYS A 14 -1.19 26.14 -28.49
CA LYS A 14 -0.11 25.26 -27.99
C LYS A 14 -0.05 25.22 -26.47
N LEU A 15 -0.29 26.35 -25.80
CA LEU A 15 -0.34 26.41 -24.33
C LEU A 15 -1.57 25.67 -23.78
N LEU A 16 -2.73 25.81 -24.43
CA LEU A 16 -3.94 25.10 -24.05
C LEU A 16 -3.81 23.58 -24.25
N PHE A 17 -3.16 23.15 -25.35
CA PHE A 17 -2.89 21.74 -25.61
C PHE A 17 -1.91 21.13 -24.60
N PHE A 18 -0.90 21.90 -24.17
CA PHE A 18 0.04 21.46 -23.13
C PHE A 18 -0.64 21.32 -21.76
N VAL A 19 -1.55 22.22 -21.41
CA VAL A 19 -2.33 22.16 -20.16
C VAL A 19 -3.33 21.00 -20.19
N VAL A 20 -3.99 20.73 -21.33
CA VAL A 20 -4.95 19.61 -21.47
C VAL A 20 -4.24 18.27 -21.44
N CYS A 21 -3.06 18.12 -22.02
CA CYS A 21 -2.26 16.90 -21.93
C CYS A 21 -1.77 16.60 -20.50
N PHE A 22 -1.64 17.60 -19.63
CA PHE A 22 -1.24 17.38 -18.24
C PHE A 22 -2.37 16.81 -17.36
N PHE A 23 -3.63 16.93 -17.77
CA PHE A 23 -4.80 16.40 -17.06
C PHE A 23 -5.27 15.02 -17.54
N ALA A 24 -4.67 14.46 -18.57
CA ALA A 24 -4.92 13.09 -19.03
C ALA A 24 -4.04 12.06 -18.30
N ILE A 25 -3.73 12.28 -17.01
CA ILE A 25 -3.17 11.24 -16.16
C ILE A 25 -4.34 10.34 -15.79
N THR A 26 -4.48 9.23 -16.49
CA THR A 26 -5.39 8.17 -16.07
C THR A 26 -5.02 7.79 -14.64
N PRO A 27 -5.96 7.79 -13.70
CA PRO A 27 -5.70 7.25 -12.38
C PRO A 27 -5.38 5.76 -12.59
N SER A 28 -4.15 5.40 -12.39
CA SER A 28 -3.73 4.03 -12.36
C SER A 28 -3.53 3.67 -10.90
N LEU A 29 -3.97 2.48 -10.54
CA LEU A 29 -4.05 1.87 -9.23
C LEU A 29 -2.76 2.09 -8.41
N ALA A 30 -2.73 3.12 -7.59
CA ALA A 30 -1.63 3.40 -6.69
C ALA A 30 -2.14 3.53 -5.24
N HIS A 31 -1.58 2.76 -4.35
CA HIS A 31 -1.86 2.86 -2.92
C HIS A 31 -1.15 4.09 -2.35
N GLN A 32 -1.80 4.82 -1.43
CA GLN A 32 -1.14 5.87 -0.67
C GLN A 32 -0.01 5.26 0.17
N PRO A 33 1.26 5.60 -0.04
CA PRO A 33 2.33 5.05 0.76
C PRO A 33 2.30 5.63 2.17
N VAL A 34 2.43 4.76 3.16
CA VAL A 34 2.52 5.10 4.59
C VAL A 34 3.74 4.42 5.16
N LEU A 35 4.72 5.19 5.63
CA LEU A 35 5.84 4.64 6.38
C LEU A 35 5.43 4.54 7.84
N ASN A 36 5.30 3.32 8.34
CA ASN A 36 5.05 3.08 9.74
C ASN A 36 6.35 3.17 10.53
N THR A 37 6.37 4.04 11.52
CA THR A 37 7.48 4.26 12.45
C THR A 37 7.15 3.84 13.88
N THR A 38 6.01 3.16 14.09
CA THR A 38 5.60 2.66 15.40
C THR A 38 6.42 1.41 15.74
N GLU A 39 7.19 1.46 16.78
CA GLU A 39 8.11 0.37 17.17
C GLU A 39 7.37 -0.85 17.74
N GLU A 40 6.28 -0.62 18.48
CA GLU A 40 5.47 -1.69 19.08
C GLU A 40 4.03 -1.61 18.61
N MET A 41 3.59 -2.64 17.90
CA MET A 41 2.21 -2.79 17.42
C MET A 41 1.63 -4.09 17.95
N SER A 42 1.44 -4.15 19.27
CA SER A 42 0.85 -5.31 19.95
C SER A 42 -0.68 -5.31 19.89
N ALA A 43 -1.30 -6.40 20.32
CA ALA A 43 -2.76 -6.50 20.47
C ALA A 43 -3.34 -5.42 21.40
N SER A 44 -2.59 -5.01 22.44
CA SER A 44 -2.99 -3.93 23.36
C SER A 44 -2.68 -2.52 22.85
N ASN A 45 -1.80 -2.40 21.85
CA ASN A 45 -1.41 -1.12 21.23
C ASN A 45 -1.33 -1.26 19.72
N PRO A 46 -2.44 -1.54 19.02
CA PRO A 46 -2.44 -1.77 17.57
C PRO A 46 -2.28 -0.47 16.79
N TYR A 47 -1.68 -0.57 15.61
CA TYR A 47 -1.72 0.53 14.64
C TYR A 47 -3.15 0.75 14.13
N VAL A 48 -3.70 1.95 14.29
CA VAL A 48 -5.07 2.26 13.87
C VAL A 48 -5.12 2.66 12.40
N ILE A 49 -5.79 1.86 11.58
CA ILE A 49 -6.08 2.15 10.18
C ILE A 49 -7.37 2.99 10.13
N LYS A 50 -7.23 4.28 9.81
CA LYS A 50 -8.35 5.18 9.55
C LYS A 50 -8.80 5.05 8.10
N GLU A 51 -10.10 5.24 7.83
CA GLU A 51 -10.68 5.13 6.48
C GLU A 51 -10.22 3.82 5.80
N PRO A 52 -10.71 2.64 6.25
CA PRO A 52 -10.18 1.33 5.84
C PRO A 52 -10.41 1.01 4.36
N GLU A 53 -11.37 1.67 3.70
CA GLU A 53 -11.64 1.49 2.28
C GLU A 53 -10.66 2.30 1.40
N ILE A 54 -9.99 3.32 1.97
CA ILE A 54 -9.00 4.12 1.22
C ILE A 54 -7.73 3.31 1.04
N SER A 55 -7.32 3.18 -0.20
CA SER A 55 -6.16 2.41 -0.63
C SER A 55 -4.86 2.94 -0.02
N LYS A 56 -4.19 2.12 0.81
CA LYS A 56 -2.93 2.44 1.49
C LYS A 56 -1.96 1.27 1.38
N ALA A 57 -0.69 1.58 1.15
CA ALA A 57 0.44 0.67 1.29
C ALA A 57 1.21 1.04 2.55
N ILE A 58 1.07 0.24 3.61
CA ILE A 58 1.68 0.49 4.93
C ILE A 58 2.99 -0.30 5.01
N TYR A 59 4.09 0.41 4.89
CA TYR A 59 5.45 -0.13 4.99
C TYR A 59 5.84 -0.32 6.44
N SER A 60 6.16 -1.54 6.83
CA SER A 60 6.48 -1.92 8.22
C SER A 60 7.60 -2.96 8.27
N THR A 61 8.27 -3.04 9.41
CA THR A 61 9.34 -4.02 9.66
C THR A 61 9.01 -4.81 10.91
N LEU A 62 8.81 -6.14 10.80
CA LEU A 62 8.74 -7.01 11.96
C LEU A 62 10.12 -7.10 12.65
N ASN A 63 10.13 -6.96 13.96
CA ASN A 63 11.33 -6.99 14.78
C ASN A 63 11.12 -7.81 16.06
N GLY A 64 10.80 -9.09 15.89
CA GLY A 64 10.70 -10.07 16.98
C GLY A 64 9.30 -10.29 17.56
N ALA A 65 8.27 -9.57 17.08
CA ALA A 65 6.89 -9.74 17.52
C ALA A 65 5.91 -9.59 16.34
N ASP A 66 4.72 -10.18 16.47
CA ASP A 66 3.61 -9.98 15.54
C ASP A 66 3.16 -8.52 15.56
N HIS A 67 2.74 -8.01 14.40
CA HIS A 67 2.15 -6.69 14.30
C HIS A 67 0.63 -6.75 14.23
N PHE A 68 -0.02 -5.88 15.01
CA PHE A 68 -1.47 -5.76 15.03
C PHE A 68 -1.91 -4.42 14.45
N TYR A 69 -2.86 -4.47 13.54
CA TYR A 69 -3.55 -3.33 12.96
C TYR A 69 -5.01 -3.37 13.36
N LYS A 70 -5.58 -2.23 13.72
CA LYS A 70 -6.99 -2.11 14.11
C LYS A 70 -7.76 -1.32 13.08
N ILE A 71 -8.92 -1.83 12.70
CA ILE A 71 -9.95 -1.17 11.91
C ILE A 71 -11.19 -1.04 12.77
N SER A 72 -11.82 0.13 12.79
CA SER A 72 -13.12 0.34 13.41
C SER A 72 -13.99 1.16 12.47
N SER A 73 -15.23 0.70 12.25
CA SER A 73 -16.23 1.38 11.42
C SER A 73 -17.59 1.31 12.06
N ASP A 74 -18.32 2.43 12.05
CA ASP A 74 -19.71 2.51 12.53
C ASP A 74 -20.74 2.11 11.46
N ILE A 75 -20.29 1.85 10.24
CA ILE A 75 -21.10 1.42 9.10
C ILE A 75 -20.43 0.22 8.42
N PRO A 76 -21.16 -0.61 7.67
CA PRO A 76 -20.57 -1.64 6.82
C PRO A 76 -19.57 -1.04 5.83
N PHE A 77 -18.51 -1.76 5.53
CA PHE A 77 -17.43 -1.28 4.66
C PHE A 77 -16.83 -2.41 3.80
N ASN A 78 -16.30 -2.03 2.64
CA ASN A 78 -15.58 -2.98 1.78
C ASN A 78 -14.21 -3.28 2.39
N PHE A 79 -13.97 -4.55 2.69
CA PHE A 79 -12.71 -5.00 3.28
C PHE A 79 -11.77 -5.55 2.23
N TYR A 80 -10.56 -5.01 2.21
CA TYR A 80 -9.43 -5.54 1.48
C TYR A 80 -8.17 -5.49 2.34
N ALA A 81 -7.39 -6.56 2.34
CA ALA A 81 -6.04 -6.60 2.90
C ALA A 81 -5.18 -7.56 2.09
N GLY A 82 -3.93 -7.19 1.83
CA GLY A 82 -2.97 -8.03 1.12
C GLY A 82 -1.54 -7.73 1.55
N LEU A 83 -0.65 -8.70 1.36
CA LEU A 83 0.76 -8.56 1.69
C LEU A 83 1.61 -8.48 0.43
N THR A 84 2.57 -7.57 0.44
CA THR A 84 3.68 -7.58 -0.51
C THR A 84 5.01 -7.45 0.23
N VAL A 85 6.08 -7.89 -0.43
CA VAL A 85 7.45 -7.76 0.07
C VAL A 85 8.28 -7.07 -1.01
N PRO A 86 9.12 -6.07 -0.66
CA PRO A 86 10.04 -5.49 -1.62
C PRO A 86 10.94 -6.57 -2.25
N LYS A 87 10.95 -6.62 -3.59
CA LYS A 87 11.89 -7.48 -4.30
C LYS A 87 13.20 -6.71 -4.46
N ILE A 88 14.23 -7.20 -3.80
CA ILE A 88 15.60 -6.65 -3.85
C ILE A 88 16.39 -7.50 -4.82
N ASP A 89 17.04 -6.84 -5.78
CA ASP A 89 17.86 -7.53 -6.78
C ASP A 89 19.06 -8.22 -6.11
N ASP A 90 19.40 -9.41 -6.61
CA ASP A 90 20.49 -10.26 -6.13
C ASP A 90 20.30 -10.86 -4.71
N CYS A 91 19.14 -10.72 -4.06
CA CYS A 91 18.81 -11.50 -2.87
C CYS A 91 18.47 -12.96 -3.26
N ALA A 92 19.06 -13.91 -2.55
CA ALA A 92 18.84 -15.34 -2.80
C ALA A 92 17.43 -15.80 -2.39
N ASP A 93 16.84 -15.17 -1.38
CA ASP A 93 15.48 -15.44 -0.86
C ASP A 93 14.86 -14.15 -0.31
N PHE A 94 13.60 -14.23 0.10
CA PHE A 94 12.88 -13.13 0.72
C PHE A 94 11.98 -13.65 1.86
N PRO A 95 11.71 -12.84 2.90
CA PRO A 95 10.86 -13.25 4.01
C PRO A 95 9.40 -13.38 3.54
N ARG A 96 8.77 -14.52 3.85
CA ARG A 96 7.36 -14.78 3.56
C ARG A 96 6.53 -14.48 4.80
N PHE A 97 5.49 -13.67 4.62
CA PHE A 97 4.61 -13.25 5.70
C PHE A 97 3.22 -13.85 5.53
N SER A 98 2.62 -14.17 6.66
CA SER A 98 1.22 -14.56 6.79
C SER A 98 0.45 -13.43 7.47
N PHE A 99 -0.88 -13.41 7.31
CA PHE A 99 -1.71 -12.57 8.14
C PHE A 99 -3.03 -13.24 8.50
N ALA A 100 -3.58 -12.84 9.63
CA ALA A 100 -4.90 -13.26 10.08
C ALA A 100 -5.81 -12.04 10.21
N VAL A 101 -7.06 -12.18 9.77
CA VAL A 101 -8.14 -11.24 10.03
C VAL A 101 -8.90 -11.74 11.25
N LEU A 102 -9.03 -10.88 12.26
CA LEU A 102 -9.62 -11.23 13.55
C LEU A 102 -10.82 -10.32 13.83
N ASP A 103 -11.79 -10.84 14.60
CA ASP A 103 -12.89 -10.06 15.13
C ASP A 103 -12.47 -9.22 16.36
N GLN A 104 -13.43 -8.53 16.97
CA GLN A 104 -13.19 -7.69 18.14
C GLN A 104 -12.69 -8.45 19.37
N ASP A 105 -12.96 -9.75 19.46
CA ASP A 105 -12.58 -10.64 20.56
C ASP A 105 -11.33 -11.45 20.22
N PHE A 106 -10.63 -11.07 19.14
CA PHE A 106 -9.43 -11.73 18.59
C PHE A 106 -9.66 -13.16 18.10
N HIS A 107 -10.90 -13.57 17.82
CA HIS A 107 -11.14 -14.84 17.13
C HIS A 107 -10.81 -14.70 15.65
N SER A 108 -10.17 -15.72 15.10
CA SER A 108 -9.78 -15.71 13.69
C SER A 108 -11.00 -15.87 12.78
N ILE A 109 -11.23 -14.86 11.94
CA ILE A 109 -12.20 -14.92 10.82
C ILE A 109 -11.57 -15.70 9.66
N GLN A 110 -10.30 -15.39 9.35
CA GLN A 110 -9.53 -16.03 8.29
C GLN A 110 -8.04 -15.86 8.57
N GLU A 111 -7.29 -16.93 8.36
CA GLU A 111 -5.82 -16.88 8.29
C GLU A 111 -5.38 -17.17 6.86
N LEU A 112 -4.43 -16.39 6.38
CA LEU A 112 -3.84 -16.49 5.05
C LEU A 112 -2.35 -16.82 5.21
N ASP A 113 -2.03 -18.08 4.90
CA ASP A 113 -0.68 -18.63 5.05
C ASP A 113 0.23 -18.20 3.90
N GLY A 114 1.18 -17.33 4.18
CA GLY A 114 2.19 -16.90 3.22
C GLY A 114 3.38 -17.85 3.08
N GLN A 115 3.56 -18.83 3.99
CA GLN A 115 4.67 -19.79 3.90
C GLN A 115 4.46 -20.77 2.75
N ASN A 116 3.23 -21.22 2.54
CA ASN A 116 2.84 -22.15 1.48
C ASN A 116 2.19 -21.46 0.28
N PHE A 117 2.04 -20.13 0.31
CA PHE A 117 1.49 -19.35 -0.78
C PHE A 117 2.46 -19.29 -1.96
N GLN A 118 1.93 -19.28 -3.18
CA GLN A 118 2.72 -19.07 -4.38
C GLN A 118 2.91 -17.58 -4.65
N TRP A 119 3.95 -16.99 -4.07
CA TRP A 119 4.32 -15.60 -4.30
C TRP A 119 4.70 -15.36 -5.77
N TRP A 120 4.31 -14.20 -6.31
CA TRP A 120 4.61 -13.83 -7.70
C TRP A 120 5.18 -12.42 -7.80
N GLU A 121 5.91 -12.15 -8.86
CA GLU A 121 6.58 -10.88 -9.09
C GLU A 121 5.64 -9.86 -9.71
N TRP A 122 5.62 -8.66 -9.18
CA TRP A 122 4.88 -7.54 -9.71
C TRP A 122 5.71 -6.27 -9.75
N TYR A 123 5.67 -5.58 -10.90
CA TYR A 123 6.30 -4.28 -11.06
C TYR A 123 5.28 -3.16 -10.81
N GLU A 124 5.53 -2.36 -9.78
CA GLU A 124 4.73 -1.18 -9.46
C GLU A 124 5.24 0.01 -10.29
N PRO A 125 4.45 0.54 -11.27
CA PRO A 125 4.95 1.48 -12.27
C PRO A 125 5.20 2.90 -11.75
N TYR A 126 4.56 3.32 -10.65
CA TYR A 126 4.69 4.68 -10.09
C TYR A 126 5.96 4.84 -9.27
N GLY A 127 6.16 3.98 -8.29
CA GLY A 127 7.38 3.91 -7.50
C GLY A 127 8.55 3.31 -8.28
N LYS A 128 8.27 2.70 -9.45
CA LYS A 128 9.25 1.99 -10.28
C LYS A 128 10.00 0.93 -9.48
N LYS A 129 9.25 0.12 -8.75
CA LYS A 129 9.78 -0.90 -7.85
C LYS A 129 9.15 -2.25 -8.11
N TRP A 130 9.95 -3.29 -7.91
CA TRP A 130 9.49 -4.65 -7.93
C TRP A 130 9.10 -5.13 -6.55
N TYR A 131 8.05 -5.96 -6.51
CA TYR A 131 7.56 -6.61 -5.31
C TYR A 131 7.32 -8.08 -5.55
N TRP A 132 7.40 -8.84 -4.47
CA TRP A 132 6.75 -10.13 -4.33
C TRP A 132 5.35 -9.89 -3.80
N VAL A 133 4.33 -10.37 -4.51
CA VAL A 133 2.92 -10.30 -4.08
C VAL A 133 2.59 -11.58 -3.36
N GLY A 134 2.09 -11.46 -2.15
CA GLY A 134 1.71 -12.53 -1.25
C GLY A 134 0.21 -12.75 -1.15
N PRO A 135 -0.25 -13.41 -0.06
CA PRO A 135 -1.66 -13.67 0.14
C PRO A 135 -2.47 -12.38 0.30
N GLU A 136 -3.72 -12.41 -0.16
CA GLU A 136 -4.67 -11.31 -0.02
C GLU A 136 -6.05 -11.81 0.40
N TYR A 137 -6.73 -11.00 1.20
CA TYR A 137 -8.16 -11.13 1.48
C TYR A 137 -8.90 -10.17 0.53
N GLY A 138 -9.28 -10.70 -0.59
CA GLY A 138 -9.77 -9.98 -1.75
C GLY A 138 -9.38 -10.72 -3.02
N GLU A 139 -9.42 -10.05 -4.16
CA GLU A 139 -9.02 -10.59 -5.44
C GLU A 139 -8.46 -9.46 -6.33
N ASP A 140 -7.29 -9.65 -6.89
CA ASP A 140 -6.65 -8.68 -7.78
C ASP A 140 -6.60 -7.24 -7.20
N PHE A 141 -6.18 -7.14 -5.94
CA PHE A 141 -6.10 -5.87 -5.18
C PHE A 141 -7.45 -5.17 -4.95
N LYS A 142 -8.57 -5.92 -4.99
CA LYS A 142 -9.91 -5.42 -4.79
C LYS A 142 -10.63 -6.15 -3.66
N SER A 143 -11.51 -5.41 -2.98
CA SER A 143 -12.42 -6.00 -2.02
C SER A 143 -13.41 -6.94 -2.73
N THR A 144 -13.59 -8.12 -2.15
CA THR A 144 -14.61 -9.10 -2.58
C THR A 144 -15.69 -9.31 -1.52
N LYS A 145 -15.56 -8.65 -0.37
CA LYS A 145 -16.49 -8.84 0.74
C LYS A 145 -16.73 -7.55 1.53
N ILE A 146 -17.98 -7.35 1.91
CA ILE A 146 -18.41 -6.30 2.84
C ILE A 146 -18.35 -6.86 4.26
N PHE A 147 -17.70 -6.12 5.17
CA PHE A 147 -17.71 -6.37 6.61
C PHE A 147 -18.78 -5.51 7.25
N ASP A 148 -19.45 -6.03 8.28
CA ASP A 148 -20.40 -5.28 9.07
C ASP A 148 -19.71 -4.16 9.87
N ALA A 149 -20.51 -3.21 10.38
CA ALA A 149 -20.03 -2.23 11.34
C ALA A 149 -19.43 -2.94 12.57
N GLY A 150 -18.24 -2.51 13.01
CA GLY A 150 -17.55 -3.17 14.11
C GLY A 150 -16.08 -2.87 14.19
N THR A 151 -15.40 -3.62 15.06
CA THR A 151 -13.95 -3.57 15.22
C THR A 151 -13.33 -4.88 14.73
N TYR A 152 -12.29 -4.76 13.93
CA TYR A 152 -11.54 -5.87 13.37
C TYR A 152 -10.04 -5.63 13.53
N TYR A 153 -9.27 -6.71 13.52
CA TYR A 153 -7.83 -6.64 13.56
C TYR A 153 -7.22 -7.40 12.39
N ILE A 154 -6.07 -6.91 11.93
CA ILE A 154 -5.19 -7.65 11.04
C ILE A 154 -3.92 -7.92 11.82
N LYS A 155 -3.59 -9.20 12.00
CA LYS A 155 -2.35 -9.65 12.63
C LYS A 155 -1.39 -10.09 11.54
N VAL A 156 -0.23 -9.45 11.42
CA VAL A 156 0.83 -9.83 10.46
C VAL A 156 1.97 -10.49 11.22
N PHE A 157 2.44 -11.62 10.70
CA PHE A 157 3.48 -12.42 11.32
C PHE A 157 4.26 -13.25 10.29
N ASN A 158 5.41 -13.76 10.70
CA ASN A 158 6.12 -14.85 10.03
C ASN A 158 6.86 -15.71 11.05
N LYS A 159 7.53 -16.76 10.58
CA LYS A 159 8.19 -17.76 11.45
C LYS A 159 9.11 -17.14 12.50
N ASP A 160 9.88 -16.13 12.12
CA ASP A 160 10.90 -15.52 12.98
C ASP A 160 10.49 -14.10 13.44
N ASN A 161 9.32 -13.62 13.01
CA ASN A 161 8.82 -12.26 13.21
C ASN A 161 9.87 -11.20 12.85
N LYS A 162 10.48 -11.36 11.66
CA LYS A 162 11.50 -10.45 11.14
C LYS A 162 11.31 -10.14 9.67
N GLY A 163 11.74 -8.94 9.29
CA GLY A 163 11.85 -8.50 7.91
C GLY A 163 10.85 -7.42 7.52
N ASN A 164 11.09 -6.84 6.35
CA ASN A 164 10.31 -5.76 5.77
C ASN A 164 9.11 -6.32 4.98
N TYR A 165 7.95 -5.75 5.20
CA TYR A 165 6.73 -6.06 4.45
C TYR A 165 5.91 -4.81 4.19
N VAL A 166 4.95 -4.93 3.30
CA VAL A 166 3.95 -3.89 3.03
C VAL A 166 2.57 -4.51 3.20
N LEU A 167 1.77 -3.94 4.10
CA LEU A 167 0.36 -4.26 4.23
C LEU A 167 -0.43 -3.31 3.32
N ALA A 168 -1.02 -3.83 2.26
CA ALA A 168 -1.98 -3.12 1.44
C ALA A 168 -3.37 -3.25 2.07
N VAL A 169 -4.11 -2.14 2.20
CA VAL A 169 -5.49 -2.11 2.70
C VAL A 169 -6.33 -1.16 1.88
N GLY A 170 -7.62 -1.48 1.72
CA GLY A 170 -8.57 -0.70 0.95
C GLY A 170 -8.27 -0.69 -0.55
N ASP A 171 -9.27 -0.36 -1.34
CA ASP A 171 -9.19 -0.37 -2.80
C ASP A 171 -9.72 0.91 -3.46
N ILE A 172 -10.17 1.90 -2.66
CA ILE A 172 -10.61 3.20 -3.14
C ILE A 172 -9.43 4.17 -3.21
N GLU A 173 -9.08 4.59 -4.41
CA GLU A 173 -8.03 5.58 -4.61
C GLU A 173 -8.49 6.98 -4.25
N LYS A 174 -7.70 7.67 -3.42
CA LYS A 174 -7.97 9.04 -2.98
C LYS A 174 -6.67 9.84 -2.87
N PHE A 175 -6.30 10.55 -3.92
CA PHE A 175 -5.10 11.38 -3.94
C PHE A 175 -5.45 12.87 -3.84
N THR A 176 -5.42 13.40 -2.62
CA THR A 176 -5.51 14.86 -2.39
C THR A 176 -4.15 15.52 -2.60
N PRO A 177 -4.08 16.84 -2.87
CA PRO A 177 -2.79 17.55 -2.96
C PRO A 177 -1.89 17.34 -1.74
N LEU A 178 -2.48 17.23 -0.55
CA LEU A 178 -1.75 16.97 0.69
C LEU A 178 -1.14 15.56 0.72
N VAL A 179 -1.89 14.55 0.24
CA VAL A 179 -1.40 13.16 0.12
C VAL A 179 -0.23 13.11 -0.85
N ILE A 180 -0.36 13.78 -2.01
CA ILE A 180 0.73 13.85 -3.01
C ILE A 180 1.97 14.49 -2.40
N ALA A 181 1.84 15.64 -1.72
CA ALA A 181 2.97 16.30 -1.07
C ALA A 181 3.65 15.41 -0.02
N LYS A 182 2.87 14.72 0.83
CA LYS A 182 3.40 13.77 1.81
C LYS A 182 4.12 12.61 1.13
N THR A 183 3.55 12.05 0.06
CA THR A 183 4.16 10.96 -0.72
C THR A 183 5.54 11.34 -1.22
N LEU A 184 5.71 12.54 -1.80
CA LEU A 184 7.01 13.01 -2.29
C LEU A 184 8.08 13.10 -1.18
N VAL A 185 7.68 13.37 0.06
CA VAL A 185 8.60 13.45 1.21
C VAL A 185 8.98 12.06 1.74
N ILE A 186 8.03 11.11 1.76
CA ILE A 186 8.28 9.80 2.38
C ILE A 186 8.88 8.77 1.43
N LEU A 187 8.61 8.87 0.12
CA LEU A 187 9.11 7.90 -0.86
C LEU A 187 10.63 7.69 -0.84
N PRO A 188 11.49 8.75 -0.73
CA PRO A 188 12.94 8.53 -0.61
C PRO A 188 13.31 7.71 0.63
N LYS A 189 12.64 7.93 1.77
CA LYS A 189 12.88 7.20 3.02
C LYS A 189 12.47 5.73 2.87
N ILE A 190 11.28 5.48 2.30
CA ILE A 190 10.80 4.14 2.01
C ILE A 190 11.79 3.41 1.09
N ASN A 191 12.21 4.06 -0.01
CA ASN A 191 13.15 3.45 -0.95
C ASN A 191 14.48 3.09 -0.31
N ASN A 192 15.04 3.97 0.50
CA ASN A 192 16.32 3.72 1.18
C ASN A 192 16.21 2.63 2.24
N GLN A 193 15.07 2.54 2.95
CA GLN A 193 14.90 1.57 4.03
C GLN A 193 14.48 0.19 3.51
N PHE A 194 13.58 0.12 2.53
CA PHE A 194 12.92 -1.14 2.14
C PHE A 194 13.60 -1.85 0.98
N TRP A 195 14.39 -1.15 0.15
CA TRP A 195 15.18 -1.74 -0.94
C TRP A 195 16.68 -1.70 -0.68
N ASP A 196 17.10 -1.52 0.57
CA ASP A 196 18.50 -1.65 0.95
C ASP A 196 18.93 -3.12 0.92
N ARG A 197 20.10 -3.41 0.35
CA ARG A 197 20.66 -4.76 0.27
C ARG A 197 20.95 -5.41 1.63
N SER A 198 21.08 -4.62 2.69
CA SER A 198 21.20 -5.14 4.05
C SER A 198 19.96 -5.92 4.53
N ASN A 199 18.82 -5.78 3.83
CA ASN A 199 17.60 -6.54 4.09
C ASN A 199 17.56 -7.90 3.38
N CYS A 200 18.57 -8.28 2.60
CA CYS A 200 18.71 -9.63 2.08
C CYS A 200 18.99 -10.62 3.23
N ASN A 201 18.23 -11.70 3.29
CA ASN A 201 18.44 -12.82 4.23
C ASN A 201 19.49 -13.80 3.71
#